data_05b8d35a60c2ebd4a55f91f8dd708c89
#
_entry.id   05b8d35a60c2ebd4a55f91f8dd708c89
#
_cell.length_a   1.000
_cell.length_b   1.000
_cell.length_c   1.000
_cell.angle_alpha   90.00
_cell.angle_beta   90.00
_cell.angle_gamma   90.00
#
_symmetry.space_group_name_H-M   'P 1'
#
loop_
_entity.id
_entity.type
_entity.pdbx_description
1 polymer ?
#
loop_
_entity_poly.entity_id
_entity_poly.type
_entity_poly.pdbx_seq_one_letter_code
_entity_poly.pdbx_strand_id
1 'polypeptide(L)'
;MMANSTALFSRAQHVIPGGVNSPVRAFNGVGGTPVFIEKAQGAYIYDTDGKQYIDYVGSWGPMILGHNHPTILNSVMKTAQNGLSFGAPTPLEIELAELVCELIPSIEMVRMVSSGTEATMSAIRLARGYTNRDKIIKFEGCYHGHADSLLVKAGSGALTLGQPNSPGVPADFAKHTLTCTYNDINSVKQAFEQYPDDIACVIVEPVAGNMNCVPPKNDFLQGLRKLCDQYGAVFIIDEVMTGFRVALGGAQRYYNVTPDLTCLGKVIGGGMPVGAFGGKKEIMQYIAPTGPVYQAGTLSGNPIAMAAGIACLTELKKAGNEQKLAQQTEKLAKGLQQLADKHQVPFTVNYVGGMFGIFFTDKKEVTCYQDVMTCDTEKFKRFFHKMLDLGVYLAPSAFEAGFMSLAHSDEDIERTLAAADIAFAELA
;
A
#
# COMPACT_ATOMS: atom_id res chain seq x y z
N MET A 1 5.90 -1.55 -31.11
CA MET A 1 4.43 -1.72 -31.30
C MET A 1 3.98 -2.82 -30.35
N MET A 2 3.03 -2.56 -29.47
CA MET A 2 2.48 -3.56 -28.53
C MET A 2 1.36 -4.38 -29.19
N ALA A 3 1.68 -5.06 -30.31
CA ALA A 3 0.66 -5.75 -31.11
C ALA A 3 -0.05 -6.88 -30.32
N ASN A 4 0.72 -7.66 -29.54
CA ASN A 4 0.16 -8.74 -28.73
C ASN A 4 -0.66 -8.21 -27.55
N SER A 5 -0.20 -7.17 -26.86
CA SER A 5 -0.94 -6.55 -25.74
C SER A 5 -2.30 -6.01 -26.20
N THR A 6 -2.39 -5.38 -27.35
CA THR A 6 -3.66 -4.87 -27.91
C THR A 6 -4.64 -6.01 -28.18
N ALA A 7 -4.19 -7.08 -28.82
CA ALA A 7 -5.03 -8.25 -29.10
C ALA A 7 -5.49 -8.96 -27.81
N LEU A 8 -4.59 -9.09 -26.81
CA LEU A 8 -4.89 -9.69 -25.52
C LEU A 8 -5.87 -8.83 -24.71
N PHE A 9 -5.71 -7.52 -24.72
CA PHE A 9 -6.62 -6.62 -24.03
C PHE A 9 -8.03 -6.66 -24.63
N SER A 10 -8.14 -6.64 -25.95
CA SER A 10 -9.43 -6.83 -26.63
C SER A 10 -10.11 -8.15 -26.22
N ARG A 11 -9.38 -9.27 -26.18
CA ARG A 11 -9.91 -10.56 -25.71
C ARG A 11 -10.31 -10.51 -24.24
N ALA A 12 -9.50 -9.91 -23.38
CA ALA A 12 -9.78 -9.79 -21.94
C ALA A 12 -11.08 -9.03 -21.67
N GLN A 13 -11.35 -7.95 -22.40
CA GLN A 13 -12.57 -7.15 -22.26
C GLN A 13 -13.88 -7.91 -22.53
N HIS A 14 -13.82 -9.04 -23.26
CA HIS A 14 -15.00 -9.89 -23.51
C HIS A 14 -15.37 -10.78 -22.30
N VAL A 15 -14.41 -11.06 -21.42
CA VAL A 15 -14.60 -12.05 -20.34
C VAL A 15 -14.27 -11.52 -18.94
N ILE A 16 -13.61 -10.37 -18.85
CA ILE A 16 -13.24 -9.72 -17.59
C ILE A 16 -13.73 -8.28 -17.62
N PRO A 17 -14.45 -7.78 -16.63
CA PRO A 17 -14.91 -6.39 -16.59
C PRO A 17 -13.75 -5.40 -16.80
N GLY A 18 -13.82 -4.59 -17.87
CA GLY A 18 -12.75 -3.67 -18.24
C GLY A 18 -11.44 -4.33 -18.66
N GLY A 19 -11.41 -5.66 -18.87
CA GLY A 19 -10.23 -6.44 -19.27
C GLY A 19 -9.22 -6.69 -18.15
N VAL A 20 -9.53 -6.36 -16.89
CA VAL A 20 -8.59 -6.42 -15.75
C VAL A 20 -9.26 -6.88 -14.46
N ASN A 21 -8.48 -7.51 -13.56
CA ASN A 21 -8.94 -7.92 -12.24
C ASN A 21 -8.70 -6.86 -11.15
N SER A 22 -8.17 -5.68 -11.53
CA SER A 22 -8.07 -4.50 -10.66
C SER A 22 -8.06 -3.23 -11.51
N PRO A 23 -8.88 -2.20 -11.17
CA PRO A 23 -9.23 -1.09 -12.09
C PRO A 23 -8.03 -0.31 -12.65
N VAL A 24 -7.02 -0.03 -11.83
CA VAL A 24 -5.87 0.79 -12.23
C VAL A 24 -5.04 0.15 -13.35
N ARG A 25 -5.07 -1.19 -13.48
CA ARG A 25 -4.36 -1.95 -14.52
C ARG A 25 -4.89 -1.69 -15.94
N ALA A 26 -6.09 -1.11 -16.08
CA ALA A 26 -6.71 -0.81 -17.37
C ALA A 26 -6.16 0.45 -18.07
N PHE A 27 -5.19 1.15 -17.49
CA PHE A 27 -4.60 2.39 -18.00
C PHE A 27 -5.57 3.57 -18.14
N ASN A 28 -6.75 3.50 -17.53
CA ASN A 28 -7.75 4.58 -17.61
C ASN A 28 -7.19 5.93 -17.10
N GLY A 29 -6.25 5.90 -16.14
CA GLY A 29 -5.61 7.10 -15.61
C GLY A 29 -4.62 7.77 -16.56
N VAL A 30 -4.06 7.03 -17.51
CA VAL A 30 -3.01 7.51 -18.43
C VAL A 30 -3.40 7.39 -19.91
N GLY A 31 -4.42 6.58 -20.21
CA GLY A 31 -4.83 6.26 -21.58
C GLY A 31 -3.93 5.22 -22.24
N GLY A 32 -4.29 4.84 -23.47
CA GLY A 32 -3.56 3.84 -24.23
C GLY A 32 -3.95 2.39 -23.88
N THR A 33 -3.14 1.44 -24.31
CA THR A 33 -3.35 0.01 -24.09
C THR A 33 -2.45 -0.50 -22.97
N PRO A 34 -3.01 -1.24 -21.98
CA PRO A 34 -2.19 -1.85 -20.93
C PRO A 34 -1.15 -2.82 -21.50
N VAL A 35 0.03 -2.84 -20.89
CA VAL A 35 1.09 -3.79 -21.22
C VAL A 35 0.77 -5.15 -20.58
N PHE A 36 0.74 -6.21 -21.38
CA PHE A 36 0.58 -7.58 -20.89
C PHE A 36 1.93 -8.21 -20.60
N ILE A 37 2.16 -8.60 -19.36
CA ILE A 37 3.44 -9.12 -18.88
C ILE A 37 3.44 -10.64 -18.96
N GLU A 38 4.51 -11.21 -19.52
CA GLU A 38 4.71 -12.66 -19.64
C GLU A 38 5.59 -13.22 -18.53
N LYS A 39 6.65 -12.48 -18.15
CA LYS A 39 7.61 -12.90 -17.12
C LYS A 39 8.24 -11.72 -16.43
N ALA A 40 8.87 -12.00 -15.27
CA ALA A 40 9.59 -11.01 -14.50
C ALA A 40 10.81 -11.62 -13.83
N GLN A 41 11.88 -10.83 -13.66
CA GLN A 41 13.10 -11.26 -12.99
C GLN A 41 13.84 -10.06 -12.38
N GLY A 42 14.17 -10.11 -11.09
CA GLY A 42 14.89 -9.03 -10.41
C GLY A 42 14.11 -7.72 -10.48
N ALA A 43 14.72 -6.67 -10.99
CA ALA A 43 14.09 -5.35 -11.16
C ALA A 43 13.28 -5.22 -12.48
N TYR A 44 13.12 -6.29 -13.25
CA TYR A 44 12.59 -6.22 -14.60
C TYR A 44 11.30 -7.02 -14.78
N ILE A 45 10.40 -6.46 -15.61
CA ILE A 45 9.27 -7.16 -16.22
C ILE A 45 9.45 -7.21 -17.74
N TYR A 46 8.85 -8.21 -18.37
CA TYR A 46 8.93 -8.44 -19.80
C TYR A 46 7.53 -8.63 -20.37
N ASP A 47 7.20 -7.87 -21.39
CA ASP A 47 5.90 -8.01 -22.06
C ASP A 47 5.84 -9.19 -23.04
N THR A 48 4.65 -9.45 -23.54
CA THR A 48 4.38 -10.52 -24.52
C THR A 48 4.97 -10.28 -25.90
N ASP A 49 5.54 -9.10 -26.16
CA ASP A 49 6.32 -8.75 -27.35
C ASP A 49 7.83 -8.86 -27.10
N GLY A 50 8.23 -9.26 -25.88
CA GLY A 50 9.63 -9.45 -25.47
C GLY A 50 10.35 -8.18 -25.02
N LYS A 51 9.66 -7.03 -24.94
CA LYS A 51 10.25 -5.79 -24.45
C LYS A 51 10.45 -5.84 -22.95
N GLN A 52 11.61 -5.39 -22.49
CA GLN A 52 12.00 -5.29 -21.09
C GLN A 52 11.73 -3.91 -20.53
N TYR A 53 11.29 -3.87 -19.27
CA TYR A 53 11.08 -2.63 -18.53
C TYR A 53 11.71 -2.74 -17.14
N ILE A 54 12.32 -1.63 -16.65
CA ILE A 54 12.66 -1.47 -15.24
C ILE A 54 11.36 -1.17 -14.50
N ASP A 55 11.02 -2.00 -13.49
CA ASP A 55 9.71 -2.00 -12.84
C ASP A 55 9.73 -1.28 -11.50
N TYR A 56 9.07 -0.13 -11.43
CA TYR A 56 8.83 0.61 -10.18
C TYR A 56 7.42 0.42 -9.60
N VAL A 57 6.63 -0.49 -10.15
CA VAL A 57 5.34 -0.91 -9.59
C VAL A 57 5.52 -2.06 -8.59
N GLY A 58 6.43 -2.99 -8.89
CA GLY A 58 6.77 -4.10 -8.00
C GLY A 58 5.55 -4.88 -7.52
N SER A 59 4.60 -5.16 -8.43
CA SER A 59 3.30 -5.80 -8.13
C SER A 59 2.48 -5.01 -7.07
N TRP A 60 2.57 -3.68 -7.06
CA TRP A 60 1.96 -2.77 -6.09
C TRP A 60 2.56 -2.87 -4.68
N GLY A 61 3.86 -3.19 -4.62
CA GLY A 61 4.64 -3.17 -3.39
C GLY A 61 5.16 -4.51 -2.85
N PRO A 62 4.56 -5.69 -3.12
CA PRO A 62 5.06 -6.96 -2.60
C PRO A 62 6.50 -7.31 -2.98
N MET A 63 6.96 -6.91 -4.17
CA MET A 63 8.25 -7.33 -4.73
C MET A 63 9.43 -6.53 -4.16
N ILE A 64 9.54 -6.42 -2.84
CA ILE A 64 10.59 -5.64 -2.18
C ILE A 64 12.01 -6.23 -2.41
N LEU A 65 12.11 -7.54 -2.62
CA LEU A 65 13.36 -8.22 -2.99
C LEU A 65 13.57 -8.30 -4.51
N GLY A 66 12.65 -7.77 -5.30
CA GLY A 66 12.56 -7.96 -6.74
C GLY A 66 11.75 -9.19 -7.11
N HIS A 67 11.51 -9.34 -8.41
CA HIS A 67 10.76 -10.44 -8.98
C HIS A 67 11.54 -11.74 -8.96
N ASN A 68 10.82 -12.84 -8.74
CA ASN A 68 11.35 -14.20 -8.83
C ASN A 68 12.60 -14.43 -7.99
N HIS A 69 12.62 -13.89 -6.76
CA HIS A 69 13.76 -14.03 -5.86
C HIS A 69 14.01 -15.50 -5.53
N PRO A 70 15.25 -16.03 -5.71
CA PRO A 70 15.54 -17.48 -5.62
C PRO A 70 15.11 -18.09 -4.29
N THR A 71 15.35 -17.41 -3.16
CA THR A 71 15.01 -17.92 -1.83
C THR A 71 13.51 -18.10 -1.67
N ILE A 72 12.71 -17.13 -2.15
CA ILE A 72 11.24 -17.21 -2.10
C ILE A 72 10.75 -18.32 -3.02
N LEU A 73 11.21 -18.34 -4.28
CA LEU A 73 10.78 -19.33 -5.26
C LEU A 73 11.09 -20.76 -4.78
N ASN A 74 12.30 -21.02 -4.29
CA ASN A 74 12.70 -22.33 -3.78
C ASN A 74 11.86 -22.75 -2.57
N SER A 75 11.54 -21.83 -1.66
CA SER A 75 10.67 -22.09 -0.50
C SER A 75 9.27 -22.49 -0.93
N VAL A 76 8.69 -21.74 -1.88
CA VAL A 76 7.37 -22.04 -2.46
C VAL A 76 7.35 -23.41 -3.15
N MET A 77 8.32 -23.67 -4.03
CA MET A 77 8.40 -24.95 -4.76
C MET A 77 8.55 -26.15 -3.82
N LYS A 78 9.42 -26.05 -2.82
CA LYS A 78 9.61 -27.11 -1.81
C LYS A 78 8.32 -27.35 -1.01
N THR A 79 7.67 -26.29 -0.58
CA THR A 79 6.41 -26.41 0.20
C THR A 79 5.29 -26.99 -0.63
N ALA A 80 5.18 -26.61 -1.91
CA ALA A 80 4.14 -27.09 -2.82
C ALA A 80 4.19 -28.61 -3.03
N GLN A 81 5.35 -29.25 -2.90
CA GLN A 81 5.50 -30.70 -2.99
C GLN A 81 4.77 -31.44 -1.85
N ASN A 82 4.51 -30.78 -0.71
CA ASN A 82 3.81 -31.34 0.43
C ASN A 82 2.29 -31.07 0.41
N GLY A 83 1.81 -30.33 -0.56
CA GLY A 83 0.40 -29.92 -0.71
C GLY A 83 0.20 -28.41 -0.67
N LEU A 84 -0.89 -27.94 -1.28
CA LEU A 84 -1.15 -26.51 -1.45
C LEU A 84 -1.96 -25.91 -0.29
N SER A 85 -2.84 -26.72 0.34
CA SER A 85 -3.73 -26.28 1.42
C SER A 85 -4.30 -27.50 2.13
N PHE A 86 -4.52 -27.40 3.44
CA PHE A 86 -4.95 -28.56 4.24
C PHE A 86 -6.30 -28.37 4.95
N GLY A 87 -6.76 -27.12 5.12
CA GLY A 87 -7.91 -26.84 5.98
C GLY A 87 -7.66 -27.17 7.46
N ALA A 88 -6.38 -27.18 7.86
CA ALA A 88 -5.89 -27.48 9.20
C ALA A 88 -4.67 -26.62 9.52
N PRO A 89 -4.35 -26.35 10.80
CA PRO A 89 -3.16 -25.59 11.20
C PRO A 89 -1.86 -26.22 10.70
N THR A 90 -0.87 -25.37 10.38
CA THR A 90 0.45 -25.80 9.95
C THR A 90 1.55 -25.14 10.79
N PRO A 91 2.75 -25.76 10.91
CA PRO A 91 3.89 -25.13 11.61
C PRO A 91 4.29 -23.78 11.00
N LEU A 92 4.17 -23.61 9.67
CA LEU A 92 4.54 -22.39 8.97
C LEU A 92 3.69 -21.18 9.39
N GLU A 93 2.44 -21.39 9.82
CA GLU A 93 1.59 -20.33 10.38
C GLU A 93 2.20 -19.75 11.66
N ILE A 94 2.73 -20.64 12.52
CA ILE A 94 3.38 -20.26 13.79
C ILE A 94 4.66 -19.48 13.47
N GLU A 95 5.51 -20.03 12.59
CA GLU A 95 6.80 -19.41 12.21
C GLU A 95 6.62 -18.00 11.65
N LEU A 96 5.64 -17.80 10.75
CA LEU A 96 5.38 -16.44 10.21
C LEU A 96 4.80 -15.51 11.28
N ALA A 97 3.90 -16.00 12.13
CA ALA A 97 3.33 -15.21 13.22
C ALA A 97 4.41 -14.74 14.21
N GLU A 98 5.30 -15.65 14.62
CA GLU A 98 6.44 -15.34 15.51
C GLU A 98 7.38 -14.31 14.87
N LEU A 99 7.70 -14.48 13.57
CA LEU A 99 8.55 -13.55 12.84
C LEU A 99 7.93 -12.16 12.71
N VAL A 100 6.61 -12.07 12.48
CA VAL A 100 5.90 -10.79 12.45
C VAL A 100 5.92 -10.12 13.82
N CYS A 101 5.67 -10.84 14.90
CA CYS A 101 5.72 -10.31 16.27
C CYS A 101 7.16 -9.88 16.66
N GLU A 102 8.18 -10.60 16.19
CA GLU A 102 9.59 -10.22 16.40
C GLU A 102 9.91 -8.87 15.71
N LEU A 103 9.49 -8.72 14.46
CA LEU A 103 9.85 -7.58 13.62
C LEU A 103 9.02 -6.32 13.93
N ILE A 104 7.78 -6.47 14.37
CA ILE A 104 6.87 -5.37 14.71
C ILE A 104 6.40 -5.53 16.17
N PRO A 105 7.15 -4.99 17.15
CA PRO A 105 6.90 -5.25 18.57
C PRO A 105 5.55 -4.76 19.12
N SER A 106 4.82 -3.88 18.42
CA SER A 106 3.45 -3.51 18.77
C SER A 106 2.44 -4.64 18.55
N ILE A 107 2.83 -5.68 17.81
CA ILE A 107 2.01 -6.85 17.53
C ILE A 107 2.37 -7.95 18.53
N GLU A 108 1.57 -8.09 19.58
CA GLU A 108 1.69 -9.16 20.57
C GLU A 108 0.99 -10.46 20.11
N MET A 109 -0.05 -10.33 19.29
CA MET A 109 -0.77 -11.43 18.63
C MET A 109 -1.18 -11.02 17.22
N VAL A 110 -1.17 -11.98 16.28
CA VAL A 110 -1.50 -11.75 14.86
C VAL A 110 -2.44 -12.82 14.32
N ARG A 111 -3.35 -12.43 13.43
CA ARG A 111 -4.21 -13.32 12.66
C ARG A 111 -3.93 -13.12 11.17
N MET A 112 -3.58 -14.22 10.48
CA MET A 112 -3.41 -14.22 9.02
C MET A 112 -4.76 -14.23 8.32
N VAL A 113 -4.83 -13.51 7.21
CA VAL A 113 -5.95 -13.46 6.26
C VAL A 113 -5.39 -13.49 4.84
N SER A 114 -6.23 -13.41 3.80
CA SER A 114 -5.78 -13.58 2.41
C SER A 114 -5.56 -12.27 1.66
N SER A 115 -5.90 -11.13 2.24
CA SER A 115 -5.73 -9.81 1.61
C SER A 115 -5.65 -8.67 2.62
N GLY A 116 -5.15 -7.50 2.19
CA GLY A 116 -5.19 -6.27 2.98
C GLY A 116 -6.63 -5.82 3.28
N THR A 117 -7.57 -6.02 2.36
CA THR A 117 -9.00 -5.74 2.58
C THR A 117 -9.56 -6.56 3.74
N GLU A 118 -9.26 -7.86 3.79
CA GLU A 118 -9.70 -8.69 4.91
C GLU A 118 -9.04 -8.27 6.22
N ALA A 119 -7.77 -7.86 6.19
CA ALA A 119 -7.06 -7.37 7.36
C ALA A 119 -7.73 -6.12 7.96
N THR A 120 -7.96 -5.10 7.14
CA THR A 120 -8.55 -3.83 7.58
C THR A 120 -10.02 -3.99 7.99
N MET A 121 -10.81 -4.75 7.20
CA MET A 121 -12.19 -5.10 7.53
C MET A 121 -12.29 -5.79 8.89
N SER A 122 -11.39 -6.73 9.16
CA SER A 122 -11.39 -7.50 10.41
C SER A 122 -10.92 -6.66 11.60
N ALA A 123 -9.88 -5.82 11.41
CA ALA A 123 -9.40 -4.91 12.44
C ALA A 123 -10.48 -3.90 12.86
N ILE A 124 -11.24 -3.35 11.90
CA ILE A 124 -12.34 -2.43 12.19
C ILE A 124 -13.49 -3.15 12.92
N ARG A 125 -13.87 -4.35 12.47
CA ARG A 125 -14.87 -5.15 13.17
C ARG A 125 -14.45 -5.46 14.60
N LEU A 126 -13.17 -5.80 14.78
CA LEU A 126 -12.59 -6.05 16.09
C LEU A 126 -12.64 -4.80 16.98
N ALA A 127 -12.24 -3.64 16.46
CA ALA A 127 -12.29 -2.37 17.18
C ALA A 127 -13.72 -2.02 17.61
N ARG A 128 -14.70 -2.18 16.72
CA ARG A 128 -16.13 -2.00 17.03
C ARG A 128 -16.61 -2.96 18.13
N GLY A 129 -16.27 -4.24 18.01
CA GLY A 129 -16.65 -5.25 19.00
C GLY A 129 -16.00 -5.04 20.37
N TYR A 130 -14.76 -4.59 20.39
CA TYR A 130 -14.00 -4.31 21.61
C TYR A 130 -14.49 -3.06 22.34
N THR A 131 -14.77 -1.97 21.61
CA THR A 131 -15.22 -0.69 22.18
C THR A 131 -16.73 -0.61 22.40
N ASN A 132 -17.49 -1.49 21.75
CA ASN A 132 -18.96 -1.41 21.64
C ASN A 132 -19.44 -0.06 21.05
N ARG A 133 -18.73 0.43 20.01
CA ARG A 133 -18.99 1.69 19.31
C ARG A 133 -19.07 1.43 17.82
N ASP A 134 -19.74 2.32 17.05
CA ASP A 134 -20.03 2.09 15.64
C ASP A 134 -19.20 2.93 14.67
N LYS A 135 -18.89 4.18 15.03
CA LYS A 135 -18.23 5.11 14.11
C LYS A 135 -16.74 4.83 13.97
N ILE A 136 -16.23 5.12 12.79
CA ILE A 136 -14.79 5.08 12.48
C ILE A 136 -14.33 6.38 11.86
N ILE A 137 -13.08 6.75 12.08
CA ILE A 137 -12.43 7.85 11.37
C ILE A 137 -11.43 7.24 10.38
N LYS A 138 -11.49 7.70 9.12
CA LYS A 138 -10.49 7.50 8.08
C LYS A 138 -10.09 8.85 7.48
N PHE A 139 -9.11 8.84 6.57
CA PHE A 139 -8.62 10.08 5.95
C PHE A 139 -8.90 10.12 4.46
N GLU A 140 -9.22 11.33 3.96
CA GLU A 140 -9.42 11.57 2.53
C GLU A 140 -8.13 11.22 1.77
N GLY A 141 -8.28 10.55 0.62
CA GLY A 141 -7.16 10.06 -0.18
C GLY A 141 -6.53 8.75 0.29
N CYS A 142 -6.78 8.32 1.53
CA CYS A 142 -6.32 7.02 2.02
C CYS A 142 -7.24 5.88 1.58
N TYR A 143 -6.64 4.73 1.25
CA TYR A 143 -7.34 3.51 0.83
C TYR A 143 -7.00 2.35 1.78
N HIS A 144 -8.03 1.69 2.27
CA HIS A 144 -7.92 0.60 3.23
C HIS A 144 -8.63 -0.68 2.77
N GLY A 145 -8.63 -0.93 1.45
CA GLY A 145 -9.40 -2.02 0.86
C GLY A 145 -10.84 -1.63 0.51
N HIS A 146 -11.62 -2.60 0.05
CA HIS A 146 -12.93 -2.35 -0.56
C HIS A 146 -14.11 -2.91 0.25
N ALA A 147 -13.97 -3.01 1.58
CA ALA A 147 -15.12 -3.24 2.46
C ALA A 147 -16.07 -2.04 2.43
N ASP A 148 -17.38 -2.25 2.51
CA ASP A 148 -18.41 -1.23 2.34
C ASP A 148 -18.22 0.00 3.22
N SER A 149 -17.82 -0.19 4.49
CA SER A 149 -17.52 0.91 5.42
C SER A 149 -16.32 1.77 5.02
N LEU A 150 -15.48 1.30 4.11
CA LEU A 150 -14.25 1.98 3.67
C LEU A 150 -14.37 2.62 2.28
N LEU A 151 -15.41 2.26 1.51
CA LEU A 151 -15.76 2.88 0.23
C LEU A 151 -16.65 4.11 0.45
N VAL A 152 -16.12 5.06 1.22
CA VAL A 152 -16.82 6.26 1.65
C VAL A 152 -15.99 7.48 1.34
N LYS A 153 -16.63 8.49 0.73
CA LYS A 153 -16.06 9.81 0.49
C LYS A 153 -16.84 10.85 1.31
N ALA A 154 -16.15 11.68 2.07
CA ALA A 154 -16.77 12.83 2.72
C ALA A 154 -17.08 13.92 1.69
N GLY A 155 -18.15 14.62 1.90
CA GLY A 155 -18.36 15.93 1.28
C GLY A 155 -17.36 16.97 1.79
N SER A 156 -17.53 18.24 1.43
CA SER A 156 -16.60 19.36 1.67
C SER A 156 -16.38 19.78 3.15
N GLY A 157 -16.59 18.91 4.10
CA GLY A 157 -16.38 19.18 5.53
C GLY A 157 -15.97 17.92 6.30
N ALA A 158 -14.94 18.03 7.12
CA ALA A 158 -14.38 16.91 7.90
C ALA A 158 -15.41 16.23 8.82
N LEU A 159 -16.42 16.97 9.27
CA LEU A 159 -17.47 16.50 10.16
C LEU A 159 -18.73 16.03 9.42
N THR A 160 -18.76 16.10 8.10
CA THR A 160 -19.88 15.61 7.32
C THR A 160 -19.84 14.09 7.28
N LEU A 161 -20.98 13.43 7.52
CA LEU A 161 -21.11 11.99 7.33
C LEU A 161 -20.80 11.63 5.87
N GLY A 162 -19.99 10.59 5.69
CA GLY A 162 -19.50 10.19 4.37
C GLY A 162 -20.62 9.80 3.42
N GLN A 163 -20.36 10.05 2.14
CA GLN A 163 -21.19 9.55 1.05
C GLN A 163 -20.51 8.34 0.42
N PRO A 164 -21.26 7.32 -0.03
CA PRO A 164 -20.68 6.18 -0.72
C PRO A 164 -19.90 6.62 -1.97
N ASN A 165 -18.69 6.08 -2.15
CA ASN A 165 -17.92 6.25 -3.38
C ASN A 165 -18.37 5.30 -4.49
N SER A 166 -19.05 4.23 -4.11
CA SER A 166 -19.45 3.17 -5.02
C SER A 166 -20.95 2.94 -4.95
N PRO A 167 -21.63 2.86 -6.09
CA PRO A 167 -22.98 2.28 -6.14
C PRO A 167 -22.95 0.88 -5.49
N GLY A 168 -24.01 0.56 -4.76
CA GLY A 168 -24.14 -0.70 -4.03
C GLY A 168 -23.73 -0.63 -2.56
N VAL A 169 -23.07 0.44 -2.12
CA VAL A 169 -22.82 0.69 -0.68
C VAL A 169 -24.06 1.39 -0.11
N PRO A 170 -24.78 0.77 0.86
CA PRO A 170 -25.92 1.40 1.51
C PRO A 170 -25.53 2.67 2.27
N ALA A 171 -26.38 3.70 2.24
CA ALA A 171 -26.13 4.95 2.97
C ALA A 171 -26.01 4.71 4.49
N ASP A 172 -26.71 3.71 5.02
CA ASP A 172 -26.63 3.34 6.42
C ASP A 172 -25.25 2.80 6.84
N PHE A 173 -24.49 2.18 5.93
CA PHE A 173 -23.09 1.84 6.17
C PHE A 173 -22.19 3.06 6.14
N ALA A 174 -22.40 3.93 5.16
CA ALA A 174 -21.58 5.13 4.95
C ALA A 174 -21.67 6.12 6.13
N LYS A 175 -22.84 6.24 6.79
CA LYS A 175 -23.06 7.19 7.89
C LYS A 175 -22.19 6.95 9.12
N HIS A 176 -21.62 5.76 9.28
CA HIS A 176 -20.74 5.43 10.40
C HIS A 176 -19.27 5.73 10.11
N THR A 177 -18.93 6.19 8.90
CA THR A 177 -17.56 6.52 8.52
C THR A 177 -17.38 8.02 8.41
N LEU A 178 -16.57 8.58 9.31
CA LEU A 178 -16.15 9.97 9.29
C LEU A 178 -14.86 10.08 8.49
N THR A 179 -14.77 11.04 7.58
CA THR A 179 -13.56 11.29 6.80
C THR A 179 -12.95 12.62 7.22
N CYS A 180 -11.71 12.57 7.68
CA CYS A 180 -10.92 13.74 8.08
C CYS A 180 -9.85 14.06 7.04
N THR A 181 -9.24 15.23 7.15
CA THR A 181 -8.13 15.64 6.28
C THR A 181 -6.80 15.08 6.83
N TYR A 182 -6.04 14.43 5.95
CA TYR A 182 -4.71 13.92 6.29
C TYR A 182 -3.75 15.07 6.62
N ASN A 183 -2.92 14.93 7.64
CA ASN A 183 -2.06 15.97 8.21
C ASN A 183 -2.77 17.16 8.88
N ASP A 184 -4.09 17.05 9.12
CA ASP A 184 -4.86 18.02 9.90
C ASP A 184 -5.43 17.40 11.18
N ILE A 185 -4.69 17.53 12.29
CA ILE A 185 -5.10 16.99 13.58
C ILE A 185 -6.36 17.68 14.13
N ASN A 186 -6.63 18.94 13.72
CA ASN A 186 -7.80 19.66 14.17
C ASN A 186 -9.09 19.06 13.62
N SER A 187 -9.08 18.57 12.39
CA SER A 187 -10.24 17.88 11.80
C SER A 187 -10.63 16.63 12.61
N VAL A 188 -9.64 15.90 13.11
CA VAL A 188 -9.84 14.71 13.96
C VAL A 188 -10.34 15.09 15.35
N LYS A 189 -9.76 16.14 15.93
CA LYS A 189 -10.19 16.66 17.24
C LYS A 189 -11.67 17.07 17.21
N GLN A 190 -12.09 17.81 16.17
CA GLN A 190 -13.49 18.20 15.99
C GLN A 190 -14.42 16.99 15.82
N ALA A 191 -13.99 15.95 15.12
CA ALA A 191 -14.77 14.71 15.00
C ALA A 191 -14.98 14.03 16.36
N PHE A 192 -13.95 13.96 17.21
CA PHE A 192 -14.09 13.42 18.56
C PHE A 192 -14.93 14.31 19.48
N GLU A 193 -14.81 15.63 19.38
CA GLU A 193 -15.67 16.57 20.15
C GLU A 193 -17.14 16.42 19.78
N GLN A 194 -17.44 16.14 18.49
CA GLN A 194 -18.81 15.92 18.04
C GLN A 194 -19.36 14.54 18.43
N TYR A 195 -18.52 13.51 18.48
CA TYR A 195 -18.91 12.12 18.76
C TYR A 195 -18.02 11.47 19.82
N PRO A 196 -18.01 12.00 21.07
CA PRO A 196 -17.01 11.63 22.08
C PRO A 196 -17.05 10.16 22.49
N ASP A 197 -18.23 9.54 22.44
CA ASP A 197 -18.46 8.17 22.90
C ASP A 197 -18.83 7.18 21.78
N ASP A 198 -18.87 7.63 20.51
CA ASP A 198 -19.34 6.81 19.38
C ASP A 198 -18.23 6.27 18.48
N ILE A 199 -17.02 6.84 18.56
CA ILE A 199 -15.91 6.49 17.67
C ILE A 199 -15.19 5.27 18.22
N ALA A 200 -15.28 4.15 17.46
CA ALA A 200 -14.62 2.90 17.77
C ALA A 200 -13.12 2.94 17.49
N CYS A 201 -12.74 3.54 16.37
CA CYS A 201 -11.34 3.58 15.95
C CYS A 201 -11.03 4.73 15.00
N VAL A 202 -9.74 5.04 14.93
CA VAL A 202 -9.12 5.82 13.85
C VAL A 202 -8.24 4.87 13.06
N ILE A 203 -8.42 4.80 11.73
CA ILE A 203 -7.54 4.05 10.83
C ILE A 203 -6.78 5.02 9.92
N VAL A 204 -5.48 4.83 9.80
CA VAL A 204 -4.60 5.71 9.01
C VAL A 204 -3.51 4.93 8.28
N GLU A 205 -3.21 5.29 7.02
CA GLU A 205 -1.95 4.95 6.39
C GLU A 205 -0.86 5.84 6.99
N PRO A 206 0.18 5.31 7.62
CA PRO A 206 1.23 6.14 8.26
C PRO A 206 2.06 6.94 7.24
N VAL A 207 2.12 6.45 6.00
CA VAL A 207 2.46 7.20 4.79
C VAL A 207 1.35 6.89 3.80
N ALA A 208 0.60 7.88 3.39
CA ALA A 208 -0.47 7.67 2.43
C ALA A 208 0.12 7.32 1.07
N GLY A 209 -0.19 6.13 0.57
CA GLY A 209 0.34 5.58 -0.68
C GLY A 209 -0.69 5.47 -1.81
N ASN A 210 -1.96 5.79 -1.52
CA ASN A 210 -3.08 5.72 -2.46
C ASN A 210 -3.56 7.11 -2.93
N MET A 211 -2.90 8.15 -2.50
CA MET A 211 -2.91 9.49 -3.07
C MET A 211 -1.48 9.91 -3.49
N ASN A 212 -0.78 8.99 -4.18
CA ASN A 212 0.64 9.03 -4.42
C ASN A 212 1.44 8.80 -3.10
N CYS A 213 2.61 9.37 -2.89
CA CYS A 213 3.37 9.20 -1.64
C CYS A 213 3.31 10.49 -0.82
N VAL A 214 2.46 10.50 0.22
CA VAL A 214 2.30 11.65 1.12
C VAL A 214 2.67 11.25 2.55
N PRO A 215 3.87 11.63 3.04
CA PRO A 215 4.29 11.36 4.40
C PRO A 215 3.50 12.15 5.45
N PRO A 216 3.41 11.65 6.69
CA PRO A 216 2.84 12.42 7.79
C PRO A 216 3.76 13.58 8.14
N LYS A 217 3.17 14.73 8.48
CA LYS A 217 3.89 15.92 8.90
C LYS A 217 3.88 16.09 10.41
N ASN A 218 4.98 16.65 10.92
CA ASN A 218 5.11 16.99 12.34
C ASN A 218 4.73 15.80 13.24
N ASP A 219 3.99 16.07 14.30
CA ASP A 219 3.49 15.09 15.28
C ASP A 219 2.09 14.57 14.94
N PHE A 220 1.71 14.48 13.65
CA PHE A 220 0.36 14.09 13.25
C PHE A 220 -0.03 12.69 13.79
N LEU A 221 0.82 11.68 13.58
CA LEU A 221 0.56 10.31 14.08
C LEU A 221 0.54 10.25 15.61
N GLN A 222 1.43 10.98 16.27
CA GLN A 222 1.45 11.10 17.74
C GLN A 222 0.21 11.83 18.26
N GLY A 223 -0.28 12.82 17.52
CA GLY A 223 -1.53 13.51 17.78
C GLY A 223 -2.74 12.56 17.72
N LEU A 224 -2.79 11.70 16.70
CA LEU A 224 -3.83 10.66 16.59
C LEU A 224 -3.79 9.69 17.74
N ARG A 225 -2.59 9.22 18.14
CA ARG A 225 -2.42 8.35 19.31
C ARG A 225 -3.00 8.99 20.58
N LYS A 226 -2.63 10.26 20.86
CA LYS A 226 -3.13 11.01 22.03
C LYS A 226 -4.65 11.16 22.03
N LEU A 227 -5.25 11.48 20.87
CA LEU A 227 -6.70 11.60 20.77
C LEU A 227 -7.39 10.25 21.00
N CYS A 228 -6.88 9.17 20.41
CA CYS A 228 -7.42 7.83 20.66
C CYS A 228 -7.34 7.44 22.14
N ASP A 229 -6.22 7.73 22.83
CA ASP A 229 -6.07 7.48 24.26
C ASP A 229 -7.07 8.30 25.08
N GLN A 230 -7.24 9.59 24.75
CA GLN A 230 -8.14 10.49 25.45
C GLN A 230 -9.61 10.04 25.37
N TYR A 231 -10.05 9.56 24.22
CA TYR A 231 -11.44 9.19 23.96
C TYR A 231 -11.71 7.68 24.04
N GLY A 232 -10.69 6.87 24.34
CA GLY A 232 -10.82 5.41 24.44
C GLY A 232 -11.16 4.75 23.11
N ALA A 233 -10.70 5.30 21.99
CA ALA A 233 -10.82 4.73 20.66
C ALA A 233 -9.59 3.87 20.33
N VAL A 234 -9.78 2.85 19.49
CA VAL A 234 -8.68 1.99 19.01
C VAL A 234 -7.92 2.72 17.91
N PHE A 235 -6.60 2.84 18.05
CA PHE A 235 -5.73 3.40 17.01
C PHE A 235 -5.21 2.29 16.11
N ILE A 236 -5.61 2.31 14.84
CA ILE A 236 -5.21 1.33 13.82
C ILE A 236 -4.26 1.99 12.83
N ILE A 237 -3.06 1.45 12.70
CA ILE A 237 -2.14 1.81 11.62
C ILE A 237 -2.26 0.77 10.51
N ASP A 238 -2.60 1.25 9.31
CA ASP A 238 -2.61 0.43 8.10
C ASP A 238 -1.22 0.42 7.46
N GLU A 239 -0.49 -0.64 7.75
CA GLU A 239 0.85 -0.93 7.22
C GLU A 239 0.81 -1.89 6.03
N VAL A 240 -0.33 -2.07 5.37
CA VAL A 240 -0.44 -2.96 4.20
C VAL A 240 0.56 -2.56 3.12
N MET A 241 0.81 -1.27 2.93
CA MET A 241 1.79 -0.76 1.96
C MET A 241 3.15 -0.47 2.61
N THR A 242 3.16 0.09 3.79
CA THR A 242 4.36 0.63 4.47
C THR A 242 5.11 -0.39 5.30
N GLY A 243 4.43 -1.45 5.75
CA GLY A 243 5.01 -2.50 6.58
C GLY A 243 6.22 -3.14 5.90
N PHE A 244 7.35 -3.21 6.62
CA PHE A 244 8.65 -3.69 6.18
C PHE A 244 9.29 -2.89 5.03
N ARG A 245 8.56 -1.96 4.41
CA ARG A 245 9.00 -1.15 3.27
C ARG A 245 9.56 0.20 3.67
N VAL A 246 8.92 0.89 4.61
CA VAL A 246 9.44 2.16 5.14
C VAL A 246 10.59 1.91 6.09
N ALA A 247 10.44 0.93 6.97
CA ALA A 247 11.47 0.38 7.83
C ALA A 247 11.12 -1.08 8.14
N LEU A 248 12.08 -1.88 8.62
CA LEU A 248 11.88 -3.29 8.94
C LEU A 248 10.77 -3.48 10.03
N GLY A 249 10.69 -2.56 10.98
CA GLY A 249 9.61 -2.52 11.99
C GLY A 249 8.38 -1.71 11.57
N GLY A 250 8.19 -1.46 10.27
CA GLY A 250 7.11 -0.65 9.72
C GLY A 250 7.33 0.85 9.86
N ALA A 251 6.43 1.63 9.27
CA ALA A 251 6.44 3.09 9.42
C ALA A 251 6.18 3.52 10.86
N GLN A 252 5.46 2.73 11.66
CA GLN A 252 5.24 2.97 13.09
C GLN A 252 6.56 3.08 13.87
N ARG A 253 7.57 2.23 13.54
CA ARG A 253 8.91 2.34 14.12
C ARG A 253 9.63 3.59 13.62
N TYR A 254 9.55 3.85 12.32
CA TYR A 254 10.21 5.01 11.69
C TYR A 254 9.72 6.34 12.30
N TYR A 255 8.40 6.48 12.52
CA TYR A 255 7.78 7.67 13.10
C TYR A 255 7.62 7.62 14.62
N ASN A 256 8.13 6.59 15.30
CA ASN A 256 8.07 6.42 16.76
C ASN A 256 6.63 6.57 17.29
N VAL A 257 5.72 5.80 16.78
CA VAL A 257 4.32 5.74 17.23
C VAL A 257 3.88 4.30 17.42
N THR A 258 3.14 4.01 18.48
CA THR A 258 2.66 2.66 18.80
C THR A 258 1.14 2.60 18.65
N PRO A 259 0.60 1.85 17.69
CA PRO A 259 -0.84 1.63 17.53
C PRO A 259 -1.37 0.58 18.54
N ASP A 260 -2.68 0.46 18.60
CA ASP A 260 -3.35 -0.64 19.27
C ASP A 260 -3.48 -1.85 18.36
N LEU A 261 -3.76 -1.62 17.06
CA LEU A 261 -3.82 -2.63 16.00
C LEU A 261 -3.01 -2.17 14.78
N THR A 262 -2.45 -3.15 14.07
CA THR A 262 -1.71 -2.98 12.82
C THR A 262 -2.29 -3.92 11.77
N CYS A 263 -2.53 -3.40 10.55
CA CYS A 263 -2.87 -4.20 9.38
C CYS A 263 -1.65 -4.37 8.49
N LEU A 264 -1.43 -5.58 7.98
CA LEU A 264 -0.31 -5.96 7.11
C LEU A 264 -0.81 -6.62 5.83
N GLY A 265 0.01 -6.59 4.80
CA GLY A 265 -0.25 -7.23 3.51
C GLY A 265 0.98 -7.13 2.60
N LYS A 266 0.77 -7.29 1.32
CA LYS A 266 1.82 -7.07 0.28
C LYS A 266 3.15 -7.78 0.60
N VAL A 267 4.13 -7.08 1.19
CA VAL A 267 5.48 -7.59 1.48
C VAL A 267 5.45 -8.88 2.32
N ILE A 268 4.54 -8.97 3.31
CA ILE A 268 4.44 -10.16 4.19
C ILE A 268 4.08 -11.44 3.42
N GLY A 269 3.56 -11.32 2.21
CA GLY A 269 3.24 -12.46 1.34
C GLY A 269 4.37 -12.88 0.40
N GLY A 270 5.44 -12.08 0.26
CA GLY A 270 6.52 -12.39 -0.66
C GLY A 270 6.06 -12.57 -2.12
N GLY A 271 4.91 -12.02 -2.50
CA GLY A 271 4.27 -12.16 -3.80
C GLY A 271 3.03 -13.04 -3.82
N MET A 272 2.77 -13.78 -2.74
CA MET A 272 1.56 -14.59 -2.57
C MET A 272 0.42 -13.78 -1.93
N PRO A 273 -0.86 -14.15 -2.19
CA PRO A 273 -2.01 -13.50 -1.57
C PRO A 273 -2.03 -13.73 -0.06
N VAL A 274 -1.73 -12.70 0.71
CA VAL A 274 -1.79 -12.73 2.18
C VAL A 274 -2.04 -11.33 2.72
N GLY A 275 -2.70 -11.27 3.85
CA GLY A 275 -2.79 -10.15 4.74
C GLY A 275 -2.72 -10.62 6.18
N ALA A 276 -2.62 -9.69 7.11
CA ALA A 276 -2.71 -9.99 8.53
C ALA A 276 -3.20 -8.76 9.30
N PHE A 277 -3.80 -8.98 10.45
CA PHE A 277 -4.04 -7.95 11.43
C PHE A 277 -3.63 -8.46 12.82
N GLY A 278 -3.06 -7.57 13.61
CA GLY A 278 -2.56 -7.92 14.93
C GLY A 278 -2.36 -6.68 15.78
N GLY A 279 -1.96 -6.87 17.02
CA GLY A 279 -1.73 -5.78 17.95
C GLY A 279 -1.77 -6.25 19.39
N LYS A 280 -2.28 -5.41 20.28
CA LYS A 280 -2.38 -5.69 21.72
C LYS A 280 -3.14 -6.98 21.98
N LYS A 281 -2.56 -7.85 22.79
CA LYS A 281 -3.12 -9.17 23.12
C LYS A 281 -4.54 -9.07 23.67
N GLU A 282 -4.79 -8.12 24.56
CA GLU A 282 -6.12 -7.90 25.15
C GLU A 282 -7.22 -7.61 24.12
N ILE A 283 -6.87 -6.90 23.03
CA ILE A 283 -7.81 -6.62 21.94
C ILE A 283 -7.94 -7.86 21.03
N MET A 284 -6.82 -8.48 20.64
CA MET A 284 -6.81 -9.64 19.75
C MET A 284 -7.54 -10.84 20.35
N GLN A 285 -7.61 -11.00 21.66
CA GLN A 285 -8.36 -12.05 22.34
C GLN A 285 -9.89 -11.93 22.18
N TYR A 286 -10.40 -10.79 21.68
CA TYR A 286 -11.82 -10.65 21.30
C TYR A 286 -12.16 -11.36 19.98
N ILE A 287 -11.18 -11.83 19.23
CA ILE A 287 -11.43 -12.62 18.00
C ILE A 287 -11.77 -14.07 18.36
N ALA A 288 -12.79 -14.60 17.68
CA ALA A 288 -13.15 -16.01 17.77
C ALA A 288 -11.96 -16.94 17.40
N PRO A 289 -11.76 -18.07 18.05
CA PRO A 289 -12.65 -18.75 19.00
C PRO A 289 -12.52 -18.26 20.46
N THR A 290 -11.56 -17.40 20.76
CA THR A 290 -11.32 -16.91 22.14
C THR A 290 -12.39 -15.91 22.57
N GLY A 291 -12.76 -14.99 21.70
CA GLY A 291 -13.75 -13.93 21.94
C GLY A 291 -14.96 -14.01 21.00
N PRO A 292 -15.87 -13.03 21.10
CA PRO A 292 -17.15 -13.06 20.39
C PRO A 292 -17.07 -12.54 18.94
N VAL A 293 -15.99 -11.83 18.56
CA VAL A 293 -15.89 -11.22 17.25
C VAL A 293 -15.49 -12.23 16.19
N TYR A 294 -16.36 -12.47 15.22
CA TYR A 294 -16.15 -13.51 14.22
C TYR A 294 -15.26 -13.04 13.05
N GLN A 295 -14.31 -13.88 12.69
CA GLN A 295 -13.50 -13.79 11.48
C GLN A 295 -13.09 -15.20 11.07
N ALA A 296 -13.14 -15.53 9.78
CA ALA A 296 -12.71 -16.80 9.22
C ALA A 296 -12.22 -16.64 7.78
N GLY A 297 -11.40 -17.57 7.31
CA GLY A 297 -10.92 -17.61 5.94
C GLY A 297 -10.42 -19.02 5.59
N THR A 298 -10.98 -19.64 4.54
CA THR A 298 -10.64 -21.00 4.13
C THR A 298 -9.15 -21.18 3.81
N LEU A 299 -8.55 -20.21 3.16
CA LEU A 299 -7.14 -20.23 2.75
C LEU A 299 -6.24 -19.35 3.62
N SER A 300 -6.76 -18.76 4.70
CA SER A 300 -5.96 -18.02 5.65
C SER A 300 -4.89 -18.91 6.27
N GLY A 301 -3.63 -18.47 6.22
CA GLY A 301 -2.51 -19.27 6.74
C GLY A 301 -2.12 -20.45 5.85
N ASN A 302 -2.49 -20.46 4.56
CA ASN A 302 -2.09 -21.55 3.67
C ASN A 302 -0.55 -21.67 3.59
N PRO A 303 -0.03 -22.91 3.50
CA PRO A 303 1.40 -23.16 3.64
C PRO A 303 2.25 -22.47 2.58
N ILE A 304 1.73 -22.28 1.37
CA ILE A 304 2.48 -21.64 0.27
C ILE A 304 2.72 -20.17 0.55
N ALA A 305 1.67 -19.45 0.97
CA ALA A 305 1.80 -18.04 1.31
C ALA A 305 2.66 -17.84 2.58
N MET A 306 2.54 -18.72 3.57
CA MET A 306 3.38 -18.68 4.78
C MET A 306 4.86 -18.90 4.44
N ALA A 307 5.18 -19.91 3.64
CA ALA A 307 6.54 -20.18 3.19
C ALA A 307 7.16 -19.01 2.41
N ALA A 308 6.39 -18.40 1.51
CA ALA A 308 6.83 -17.23 0.76
C ALA A 308 7.09 -16.03 1.68
N GLY A 309 6.20 -15.77 2.62
CA GLY A 309 6.32 -14.68 3.61
C GLY A 309 7.54 -14.85 4.52
N ILE A 310 7.74 -16.03 5.09
CA ILE A 310 8.90 -16.36 5.93
C ILE A 310 10.20 -16.14 5.14
N ALA A 311 10.27 -16.67 3.91
CA ALA A 311 11.45 -16.49 3.05
C ALA A 311 11.73 -15.02 2.74
N CYS A 312 10.68 -14.25 2.42
CA CYS A 312 10.78 -12.81 2.14
C CYS A 312 11.29 -12.02 3.34
N LEU A 313 10.65 -12.16 4.51
CA LEU A 313 11.03 -11.40 5.70
C LEU A 313 12.39 -11.81 6.25
N THR A 314 12.77 -13.10 6.16
CA THR A 314 14.08 -13.59 6.55
C THR A 314 15.20 -13.00 5.69
N GLU A 315 14.98 -12.88 4.38
CA GLU A 315 15.94 -12.20 3.50
C GLU A 315 15.99 -10.70 3.80
N LEU A 316 14.82 -10.06 3.96
CA LEU A 316 14.73 -8.62 4.18
C LEU A 316 15.40 -8.17 5.48
N LYS A 317 15.34 -8.97 6.56
CA LYS A 317 15.95 -8.63 7.86
C LYS A 317 17.48 -8.72 7.88
N LYS A 318 18.13 -9.17 6.81
CA LYS A 318 19.59 -9.16 6.73
C LYS A 318 20.15 -7.75 6.83
N ALA A 319 21.24 -7.61 7.56
CA ALA A 319 21.86 -6.32 7.81
C ALA A 319 22.19 -5.56 6.53
N GLY A 320 21.88 -4.27 6.51
CA GLY A 320 22.13 -3.37 5.37
C GLY A 320 20.99 -3.28 4.35
N ASN A 321 20.04 -4.20 4.33
CA ASN A 321 18.95 -4.19 3.32
C ASN A 321 18.01 -2.99 3.48
N GLU A 322 17.62 -2.65 4.71
CA GLU A 322 16.78 -1.48 4.97
C GLU A 322 17.46 -0.19 4.52
N GLN A 323 18.73 -0.02 4.87
CA GLN A 323 19.52 1.17 4.49
C GLN A 323 19.74 1.25 2.98
N LYS A 324 20.06 0.11 2.33
CA LYS A 324 20.24 0.05 0.87
C LYS A 324 18.96 0.48 0.16
N LEU A 325 17.80 -0.04 0.57
CA LEU A 325 16.51 0.29 -0.03
C LEU A 325 16.21 1.80 0.07
N ALA A 326 16.41 2.38 1.25
CA ALA A 326 16.19 3.81 1.48
C ALA A 326 17.16 4.69 0.67
N GLN A 327 18.46 4.33 0.62
CA GLN A 327 19.47 5.09 -0.13
C GLN A 327 19.20 5.06 -1.64
N GLN A 328 18.83 3.90 -2.19
CA GLN A 328 18.48 3.80 -3.61
C GLN A 328 17.24 4.60 -3.96
N THR A 329 16.23 4.60 -3.09
CA THR A 329 15.02 5.41 -3.27
C THR A 329 15.35 6.91 -3.23
N GLU A 330 16.17 7.34 -2.28
CA GLU A 330 16.63 8.73 -2.18
C GLU A 330 17.44 9.16 -3.40
N LYS A 331 18.36 8.29 -3.89
CA LYS A 331 19.16 8.55 -5.11
C LYS A 331 18.24 8.81 -6.31
N LEU A 332 17.26 7.94 -6.52
CA LEU A 332 16.28 8.10 -7.60
C LEU A 332 15.46 9.39 -7.44
N ALA A 333 14.89 9.61 -6.27
CA ALA A 333 14.02 10.76 -6.01
C ALA A 333 14.76 12.11 -6.21
N LYS A 334 15.96 12.25 -5.63
CA LYS A 334 16.79 13.42 -5.79
C LYS A 334 17.22 13.64 -7.25
N GLY A 335 17.57 12.57 -7.96
CA GLY A 335 17.90 12.64 -9.38
C GLY A 335 16.73 13.12 -10.24
N LEU A 336 15.53 12.62 -10.00
CA LEU A 336 14.32 13.08 -10.70
C LEU A 336 14.05 14.58 -10.45
N GLN A 337 14.16 15.04 -9.19
CA GLN A 337 14.00 16.47 -8.86
C GLN A 337 15.03 17.35 -9.58
N GLN A 338 16.31 16.96 -9.55
CA GLN A 338 17.37 17.71 -10.22
C GLN A 338 17.15 17.83 -11.74
N LEU A 339 16.65 16.76 -12.37
CA LEU A 339 16.34 16.78 -13.80
C LEU A 339 15.13 17.64 -14.12
N ALA A 340 14.08 17.61 -13.31
CA ALA A 340 12.93 18.49 -13.47
C ALA A 340 13.34 19.96 -13.32
N ASP A 341 14.19 20.29 -12.33
CA ASP A 341 14.72 21.63 -12.12
C ASP A 341 15.58 22.10 -13.31
N LYS A 342 16.44 21.20 -13.85
CA LYS A 342 17.27 21.45 -15.03
C LYS A 342 16.41 21.86 -16.25
N HIS A 343 15.28 21.19 -16.45
CA HIS A 343 14.36 21.44 -17.56
C HIS A 343 13.26 22.45 -17.22
N GLN A 344 13.29 23.05 -16.02
CA GLN A 344 12.31 24.04 -15.55
C GLN A 344 10.87 23.50 -15.57
N VAL A 345 10.69 22.20 -15.36
CA VAL A 345 9.39 21.56 -15.25
C VAL A 345 8.90 21.66 -13.81
N PRO A 346 7.70 22.22 -13.54
CA PRO A 346 7.11 22.22 -12.22
C PRO A 346 6.92 20.80 -11.69
N PHE A 347 7.68 20.44 -10.64
CA PHE A 347 7.75 19.07 -10.15
C PHE A 347 8.14 19.03 -8.68
N THR A 348 7.55 18.09 -7.96
CA THR A 348 7.89 17.79 -6.56
C THR A 348 7.93 16.27 -6.39
N VAL A 349 8.91 15.78 -5.65
CA VAL A 349 9.02 14.36 -5.30
C VAL A 349 9.02 14.17 -3.79
N ASN A 350 8.16 13.31 -3.29
CA ASN A 350 8.19 12.82 -1.92
C ASN A 350 8.81 11.41 -1.90
N TYR A 351 9.53 11.06 -0.83
CA TYR A 351 10.04 9.70 -0.66
C TYR A 351 10.24 9.37 0.82
N VAL A 352 10.10 8.10 1.16
CA VAL A 352 10.40 7.55 2.49
C VAL A 352 10.63 6.04 2.40
N GLY A 353 11.71 5.55 3.02
CA GLY A 353 12.08 4.14 2.92
C GLY A 353 12.18 3.68 1.47
N GLY A 354 11.47 2.62 1.11
CA GLY A 354 11.41 2.10 -0.26
C GLY A 354 10.23 2.62 -1.10
N MET A 355 9.66 3.77 -0.76
CA MET A 355 8.53 4.39 -1.45
C MET A 355 8.89 5.78 -1.97
N PHE A 356 8.36 6.14 -3.14
CA PHE A 356 8.45 7.50 -3.66
C PHE A 356 7.18 7.90 -4.40
N GLY A 357 6.97 9.20 -4.57
CA GLY A 357 5.85 9.75 -5.32
C GLY A 357 6.25 10.97 -6.10
N ILE A 358 5.78 11.07 -7.33
CA ILE A 358 6.08 12.16 -8.25
C ILE A 358 4.84 13.01 -8.50
N PHE A 359 5.01 14.32 -8.46
CA PHE A 359 3.92 15.29 -8.58
C PHE A 359 4.33 16.40 -9.57
N PHE A 360 3.54 16.61 -10.60
CA PHE A 360 3.70 17.73 -11.52
C PHE A 360 2.95 18.95 -10.95
N THR A 361 3.65 19.80 -10.22
CA THR A 361 3.07 20.92 -9.47
C THR A 361 4.10 22.00 -9.17
N ASP A 362 3.64 23.26 -9.04
CA ASP A 362 4.45 24.38 -8.55
C ASP A 362 4.60 24.39 -7.01
N LYS A 363 3.86 23.55 -6.30
CA LYS A 363 3.95 23.45 -4.84
C LYS A 363 5.27 22.83 -4.44
N LYS A 364 5.95 23.43 -3.47
CA LYS A 364 7.21 22.89 -2.90
C LYS A 364 6.97 21.62 -2.07
N GLU A 365 5.76 21.42 -1.59
CA GLU A 365 5.35 20.28 -0.76
C GLU A 365 3.93 19.87 -1.10
N VAL A 366 3.71 18.57 -1.19
CA VAL A 366 2.39 17.95 -1.32
C VAL A 366 2.11 17.18 -0.03
N THR A 367 1.07 17.57 0.69
CA THR A 367 0.87 17.17 2.09
C THR A 367 -0.50 16.61 2.42
N CYS A 368 -1.46 16.79 1.53
CA CYS A 368 -2.84 16.33 1.71
C CYS A 368 -3.50 16.02 0.35
N TYR A 369 -4.66 15.44 0.39
CA TYR A 369 -5.42 15.08 -0.81
C TYR A 369 -5.72 16.30 -1.71
N GLN A 370 -6.05 17.44 -1.12
CA GLN A 370 -6.33 18.68 -1.87
C GLN A 370 -5.12 19.14 -2.68
N ASP A 371 -3.89 19.00 -2.13
CA ASP A 371 -2.66 19.31 -2.87
C ASP A 371 -2.50 18.37 -4.06
N VAL A 372 -2.72 17.07 -3.85
CA VAL A 372 -2.62 16.05 -4.90
C VAL A 372 -3.58 16.33 -6.05
N MET A 373 -4.82 16.72 -5.74
CA MET A 373 -5.86 17.02 -6.73
C MET A 373 -5.57 18.26 -7.59
N THR A 374 -4.63 19.12 -7.18
CA THR A 374 -4.21 20.29 -7.97
C THR A 374 -3.03 20.00 -8.90
N CYS A 375 -2.47 18.80 -8.87
CA CYS A 375 -1.36 18.41 -9.73
C CYS A 375 -1.78 18.24 -11.19
N ASP A 376 -0.83 18.51 -12.11
CA ASP A 376 -1.05 18.41 -13.55
C ASP A 376 -1.01 16.94 -14.00
N THR A 377 -2.17 16.33 -14.11
CA THR A 377 -2.32 14.93 -14.55
C THR A 377 -2.02 14.74 -16.04
N GLU A 378 -2.15 15.76 -16.88
CA GLU A 378 -1.81 15.66 -18.31
C GLU A 378 -0.29 15.62 -18.52
N LYS A 379 0.48 16.41 -17.75
CA LYS A 379 1.95 16.28 -17.76
C LYS A 379 2.37 14.90 -17.25
N PHE A 380 1.73 14.39 -16.19
CA PHE A 380 1.99 13.03 -15.72
C PHE A 380 1.77 11.99 -16.81
N LYS A 381 0.65 12.04 -17.55
CA LYS A 381 0.36 11.10 -18.65
C LYS A 381 1.44 11.11 -19.72
N ARG A 382 1.86 12.31 -20.15
CA ARG A 382 2.93 12.46 -21.16
C ARG A 382 4.25 11.88 -20.62
N PHE A 383 4.60 12.18 -19.39
CA PHE A 383 5.79 11.64 -18.73
C PHE A 383 5.73 10.11 -18.62
N PHE A 384 4.61 9.56 -18.16
CA PHE A 384 4.40 8.13 -18.03
C PHE A 384 4.61 7.39 -19.36
N HIS A 385 3.99 7.85 -20.43
CA HIS A 385 4.13 7.21 -21.74
C HIS A 385 5.54 7.30 -22.27
N LYS A 386 6.21 8.44 -22.11
CA LYS A 386 7.60 8.57 -22.52
C LYS A 386 8.54 7.65 -21.75
N MET A 387 8.37 7.54 -20.44
CA MET A 387 9.12 6.60 -19.60
C MET A 387 8.87 5.15 -20.04
N LEU A 388 7.61 4.79 -20.30
CA LEU A 388 7.22 3.46 -20.79
C LEU A 388 7.89 3.14 -22.13
N ASP A 389 7.91 4.09 -23.06
CA ASP A 389 8.57 3.94 -24.36
C ASP A 389 10.08 3.71 -24.22
N LEU A 390 10.70 4.38 -23.23
CA LEU A 390 12.12 4.25 -22.90
C LEU A 390 12.46 3.05 -21.99
N GLY A 391 11.48 2.18 -21.72
CA GLY A 391 11.70 0.94 -20.98
C GLY A 391 11.68 1.10 -19.45
N VAL A 392 10.96 2.08 -18.92
CA VAL A 392 10.70 2.27 -17.49
C VAL A 392 9.21 2.16 -17.21
N TYR A 393 8.82 1.24 -16.33
CA TYR A 393 7.42 0.99 -15.99
C TYR A 393 7.08 1.65 -14.64
N LEU A 394 6.37 2.77 -14.71
CA LEU A 394 5.80 3.47 -13.57
C LEU A 394 4.34 3.03 -13.35
N ALA A 395 3.75 3.41 -12.23
CA ALA A 395 2.32 3.19 -12.00
C ALA A 395 1.48 3.97 -13.03
N PRO A 396 0.47 3.35 -13.68
CA PRO A 396 -0.37 4.02 -14.68
C PRO A 396 -1.44 4.92 -14.06
N SER A 397 -1.05 5.71 -13.07
CA SER A 397 -1.90 6.66 -12.37
C SER A 397 -1.07 7.68 -11.61
N ALA A 398 -1.42 8.97 -11.71
CA ALA A 398 -0.79 10.04 -10.95
C ALA A 398 -1.04 9.93 -9.42
N PHE A 399 -1.96 9.06 -9.00
CA PHE A 399 -2.36 8.87 -7.61
C PHE A 399 -1.71 7.65 -6.94
N GLU A 400 -0.81 6.97 -7.61
CA GLU A 400 -0.13 5.78 -7.08
C GLU A 400 1.33 6.05 -6.76
N ALA A 401 1.80 5.53 -5.63
CA ALA A 401 3.21 5.56 -5.27
C ALA A 401 4.05 4.63 -6.14
N GLY A 402 5.33 4.95 -6.29
CA GLY A 402 6.34 4.07 -6.86
C GLY A 402 7.09 3.30 -5.77
N PHE A 403 7.65 2.15 -6.14
CA PHE A 403 8.29 1.22 -5.21
C PHE A 403 9.69 0.84 -5.68
N MET A 404 10.67 1.08 -4.82
CA MET A 404 12.03 0.55 -5.00
C MET A 404 12.09 -0.89 -4.51
N SER A 405 12.93 -1.72 -5.14
CA SER A 405 13.28 -3.05 -4.64
C SER A 405 14.78 -3.18 -4.42
N LEU A 406 15.17 -4.16 -3.63
CA LEU A 406 16.59 -4.49 -3.41
C LEU A 406 17.30 -5.04 -4.65
N ALA A 407 16.53 -5.42 -5.67
CA ALA A 407 17.04 -5.88 -6.95
C ALA A 407 17.44 -4.74 -7.91
N HIS A 408 16.93 -3.52 -7.70
CA HIS A 408 17.37 -2.37 -8.48
C HIS A 408 18.87 -2.10 -8.22
N SER A 409 19.64 -2.03 -9.29
CA SER A 409 21.05 -1.67 -9.25
C SER A 409 21.24 -0.16 -9.43
N ASP A 410 22.46 0.33 -9.17
CA ASP A 410 22.82 1.71 -9.51
C ASP A 410 22.70 1.98 -11.01
N GLU A 411 23.02 1.00 -11.86
CA GLU A 411 22.85 1.09 -13.32
C GLU A 411 21.37 1.23 -13.70
N ASP A 412 20.44 0.52 -13.05
CA ASP A 412 19.01 0.66 -13.30
C ASP A 412 18.52 2.08 -12.96
N ILE A 413 19.00 2.63 -11.85
CA ILE A 413 18.68 4.01 -11.45
C ILE A 413 19.25 5.00 -12.46
N GLU A 414 20.48 4.84 -12.91
CA GLU A 414 21.11 5.69 -13.93
C GLU A 414 20.38 5.65 -15.27
N ARG A 415 19.98 4.45 -15.72
CA ARG A 415 19.15 4.27 -16.92
C ARG A 415 17.79 4.93 -16.77
N THR A 416 17.17 4.83 -15.60
CA THR A 416 15.88 5.51 -15.30
C THR A 416 16.04 7.01 -15.34
N LEU A 417 17.11 7.57 -14.76
CA LEU A 417 17.37 9.00 -14.79
C LEU A 417 17.70 9.50 -16.21
N ALA A 418 18.41 8.72 -17.01
CA ALA A 418 18.64 9.05 -18.42
C ALA A 418 17.34 9.09 -19.23
N ALA A 419 16.42 8.15 -18.99
CA ALA A 419 15.08 8.18 -19.57
C ALA A 419 14.26 9.38 -19.12
N ALA A 420 14.34 9.73 -17.81
CA ALA A 420 13.64 10.87 -17.24
C ALA A 420 14.19 12.21 -17.79
N ASP A 421 15.50 12.33 -18.04
CA ASP A 421 16.10 13.54 -18.66
C ASP A 421 15.47 13.82 -20.04
N ILE A 422 15.30 12.78 -20.85
CA ILE A 422 14.62 12.88 -22.15
C ILE A 422 13.14 13.24 -21.97
N ALA A 423 12.46 12.59 -21.02
CA ALA A 423 11.04 12.82 -20.78
C ALA A 423 10.76 14.26 -20.27
N PHE A 424 11.58 14.78 -19.37
CA PHE A 424 11.45 16.16 -18.89
C PHE A 424 11.76 17.19 -19.98
N ALA A 425 12.75 16.94 -20.84
CA ALA A 425 13.04 17.81 -21.97
C ALA A 425 11.85 17.98 -22.96
N GLU A 426 11.01 16.96 -23.09
CA GLU A 426 9.80 17.04 -23.93
C GLU A 426 8.60 17.72 -23.21
N LEU A 427 8.70 17.95 -21.92
CA LEU A 427 7.66 18.63 -21.10
C LEU A 427 7.95 20.11 -20.86
N ALA A 428 9.19 20.55 -21.15
CA ALA A 428 9.68 21.90 -20.95
C ALA A 428 8.97 22.96 -21.84
#